data_424b3c69533c10d1fc1ab0d002459e04
#
_entry.id   424b3c69533c10d1fc1ab0d002459e04
#
_cell.length_a   1.000
_cell.length_b   1.000
_cell.length_c   1.000
_cell.angle_alpha   90.00
_cell.angle_beta   90.00
_cell.angle_gamma   90.00
#
_symmetry.space_group_name_H-M   'P 1'
#
loop_
_entity.id
_entity.type
_entity.pdbx_description
1 polymer ?
#
loop_
_entity_poly.entity_id
_entity_poly.type
_entity_poly.pdbx_seq_one_letter_code
_entity_poly.pdbx_strand_id
1 'polypeptide(L)'
;MQLAREGKSWSGHERNTVFLNTGTSRFATASVASGLDFADDGRAIGFTDWDHDGDVDLWFRNRSGPRLRLMLNRSEKSRSIAIRLEGTVSNRDAIGAQVFVEIEGQPPQSRSVRAGDLYLSQSSKWLHFGLVGTDTDPAIKVRWPGGRVETFGRLRAGGRFLLKEGSGKAKDAHSRRDEVTLSLSDFPASKLPATAKILLPARVPLPPCEYLDPEGGRQQVTCERATLLILWSATCPNCTAELAELSQRSEEIRAAGIKVIALCTDRLTQSEEQPVTLPPPFSWGYITASSMAVIQHLQTALFDQGIPPTVPLSFLLSAETEVAAIYRGPVGADTLIADAALLADFSPGNLRDRQLPYKGRWFTRPATRGQVLEIVGQRFQSRFPEASLHYLAKMAENETGSRRIALESELGQKSYLLARQLFEAKEAGKAEHHYRVALRFAPANAAIHIDFGAMLAGIGRLAEAKKQFEGAIAIDPQNALARKNLELAKALLAQ
;
A
#
# COMPACT_ATOMS: atom_id res chain seq x y z
N MET A 1 -3.90 4.69 -12.64
CA MET A 1 -3.02 5.03 -11.49
C MET A 1 -3.51 6.26 -10.72
N GLN A 2 -3.87 7.40 -11.36
CA GLN A 2 -4.34 8.62 -10.67
C GLN A 2 -5.57 8.37 -9.78
N LEU A 3 -6.60 7.68 -10.27
CA LEU A 3 -7.82 7.37 -9.49
C LEU A 3 -7.53 6.56 -8.22
N ALA A 4 -6.57 5.62 -8.27
CA ALA A 4 -6.16 4.87 -7.08
C ALA A 4 -5.43 5.75 -6.05
N ARG A 5 -4.64 6.73 -6.52
CA ARG A 5 -3.98 7.73 -5.65
C ARG A 5 -4.97 8.66 -4.96
N GLU A 6 -6.10 8.92 -5.60
CA GLU A 6 -7.21 9.69 -5.05
C GLU A 6 -8.12 8.87 -4.12
N GLY A 7 -7.75 7.64 -3.78
CA GLY A 7 -8.55 6.75 -2.95
C GLY A 7 -9.77 6.16 -3.66
N LYS A 8 -9.88 6.38 -4.98
CA LYS A 8 -10.97 5.82 -5.79
C LYS A 8 -10.61 4.43 -6.29
N SER A 9 -11.58 3.54 -6.38
CA SER A 9 -11.43 2.22 -6.97
C SER A 9 -11.90 2.22 -8.42
N TRP A 10 -11.20 1.49 -9.29
CA TRP A 10 -11.64 1.24 -10.68
C TRP A 10 -12.84 0.31 -10.73
N SER A 11 -12.96 -0.56 -9.76
CA SER A 11 -14.07 -1.45 -9.54
C SER A 11 -14.35 -1.49 -8.05
N GLY A 12 -15.61 -1.47 -7.73
CA GLY A 12 -16.08 -1.51 -6.34
C GLY A 12 -16.66 -2.88 -6.01
N HIS A 13 -17.93 -2.89 -5.73
CA HIS A 13 -18.73 -4.10 -5.46
C HIS A 13 -19.42 -4.55 -6.74
N GLU A 14 -18.65 -4.84 -7.79
CA GLU A 14 -19.20 -5.32 -9.04
C GLU A 14 -19.71 -6.74 -8.88
N ARG A 15 -20.94 -6.92 -9.32
CA ARG A 15 -21.65 -8.21 -9.19
C ARG A 15 -21.20 -9.16 -10.30
N ASN A 16 -21.12 -10.43 -9.96
CA ASN A 16 -20.90 -11.47 -10.94
C ASN A 16 -22.15 -11.60 -11.86
N THR A 17 -21.90 -11.86 -13.12
CA THR A 17 -22.98 -12.04 -14.10
C THR A 17 -22.91 -13.42 -14.74
N VAL A 18 -24.06 -14.05 -14.86
CA VAL A 18 -24.24 -15.35 -15.52
C VAL A 18 -25.22 -15.21 -16.64
N PHE A 19 -24.82 -15.67 -17.81
CA PHE A 19 -25.67 -15.68 -19.00
C PHE A 19 -25.90 -17.11 -19.48
N LEU A 20 -27.15 -17.46 -19.68
CA LEU A 20 -27.56 -18.73 -20.23
C LEU A 20 -27.74 -18.61 -21.75
N ASN A 21 -27.09 -19.51 -22.52
CA ASN A 21 -27.37 -19.65 -23.94
C ASN A 21 -28.75 -20.32 -24.13
N THR A 22 -29.66 -19.61 -24.76
CA THR A 22 -31.03 -20.10 -25.00
C THR A 22 -31.19 -20.93 -26.27
N GLY A 23 -30.06 -21.20 -26.96
CA GLY A 23 -30.10 -21.88 -28.27
C GLY A 23 -30.56 -20.97 -29.42
N THR A 24 -30.77 -19.68 -29.15
CA THR A 24 -31.12 -18.65 -30.14
C THR A 24 -29.98 -17.65 -30.32
N SER A 25 -30.20 -16.54 -31.03
CA SER A 25 -29.21 -15.44 -31.11
C SER A 25 -29.14 -14.58 -29.82
N ARG A 26 -29.83 -14.94 -28.76
CA ARG A 26 -29.90 -14.18 -27.50
C ARG A 26 -29.41 -15.02 -26.32
N PHE A 27 -28.91 -14.34 -25.31
CA PHE A 27 -28.61 -14.90 -23.99
C PHE A 27 -29.61 -14.38 -22.97
N ALA A 28 -30.04 -15.24 -22.07
CA ALA A 28 -30.84 -14.85 -20.91
C ALA A 28 -29.93 -14.64 -19.69
N THR A 29 -30.17 -13.60 -18.89
CA THR A 29 -29.45 -13.47 -17.61
C THR A 29 -29.99 -14.47 -16.60
N ALA A 30 -29.09 -15.23 -15.99
CA ALA A 30 -29.38 -16.20 -14.96
C ALA A 30 -28.69 -15.85 -13.62
N SER A 31 -28.13 -14.64 -13.49
CA SER A 31 -27.27 -14.23 -12.39
C SER A 31 -27.92 -14.47 -11.02
N VAL A 32 -29.13 -13.98 -10.81
CA VAL A 32 -29.87 -14.14 -9.54
C VAL A 32 -30.33 -15.58 -9.36
N ALA A 33 -30.89 -16.18 -10.43
CA ALA A 33 -31.45 -17.54 -10.37
C ALA A 33 -30.39 -18.62 -10.12
N SER A 34 -29.16 -18.41 -10.55
CA SER A 34 -28.04 -19.32 -10.35
C SER A 34 -27.43 -19.26 -8.95
N GLY A 35 -27.78 -18.27 -8.14
CA GLY A 35 -27.13 -18.03 -6.84
C GLY A 35 -25.69 -17.54 -6.93
N LEU A 36 -25.21 -17.11 -8.12
CA LEU A 36 -23.83 -16.68 -8.36
C LEU A 36 -23.67 -15.16 -8.37
N ASP A 37 -24.74 -14.42 -8.08
CA ASP A 37 -24.79 -12.95 -8.09
C ASP A 37 -24.15 -12.33 -6.83
N PHE A 38 -22.82 -12.50 -6.69
CA PHE A 38 -22.07 -11.93 -5.59
C PHE A 38 -21.44 -10.58 -5.95
N ALA A 39 -21.48 -9.63 -5.02
CA ALA A 39 -20.81 -8.32 -5.16
C ALA A 39 -19.35 -8.34 -4.65
N ASP A 40 -18.61 -9.37 -5.03
CA ASP A 40 -17.26 -9.64 -4.49
C ASP A 40 -16.13 -9.10 -5.36
N ASP A 41 -16.44 -8.39 -6.42
CA ASP A 41 -15.44 -7.91 -7.37
C ASP A 41 -14.60 -9.07 -7.95
N GLY A 42 -15.29 -10.00 -8.64
CA GLY A 42 -14.70 -11.22 -9.20
C GLY A 42 -13.57 -10.93 -10.20
N ARG A 43 -12.48 -11.67 -10.11
CA ARG A 43 -11.29 -11.50 -10.96
C ARG A 43 -10.94 -12.71 -11.79
N ALA A 44 -11.24 -13.88 -11.29
CA ALA A 44 -10.96 -15.12 -11.99
C ALA A 44 -11.96 -16.20 -11.58
N ILE A 45 -12.19 -17.12 -12.49
CA ILE A 45 -13.02 -18.30 -12.27
C ILE A 45 -12.24 -19.53 -12.71
N GLY A 46 -12.48 -20.68 -12.08
CA GLY A 46 -11.95 -21.96 -12.48
C GLY A 46 -13.04 -23.03 -12.41
N PHE A 47 -13.04 -23.93 -13.36
CA PHE A 47 -13.98 -25.04 -13.45
C PHE A 47 -13.28 -26.35 -13.06
N THR A 48 -13.89 -27.12 -12.17
CA THR A 48 -13.43 -28.46 -11.80
C THR A 48 -14.56 -29.22 -11.14
N ASP A 49 -14.59 -30.53 -11.31
CA ASP A 49 -15.39 -31.42 -10.50
C ASP A 49 -14.56 -31.66 -9.20
N TRP A 50 -14.87 -30.89 -8.16
CA TRP A 50 -14.06 -30.83 -6.95
C TRP A 50 -14.28 -32.01 -6.02
N ASP A 51 -15.54 -32.40 -5.80
CA ASP A 51 -15.92 -33.52 -4.94
C ASP A 51 -16.07 -34.85 -5.69
N HIS A 52 -15.78 -34.84 -7.00
CA HIS A 52 -15.81 -35.99 -7.89
C HIS A 52 -17.19 -36.65 -8.00
N ASP A 53 -18.25 -35.87 -7.87
CA ASP A 53 -19.62 -36.35 -8.03
C ASP A 53 -20.09 -36.42 -9.51
N GLY A 54 -19.27 -35.86 -10.42
CA GLY A 54 -19.49 -35.84 -11.88
C GLY A 54 -20.00 -34.52 -12.39
N ASP A 55 -20.34 -33.59 -11.53
CA ASP A 55 -20.79 -32.26 -11.88
C ASP A 55 -19.63 -31.25 -11.80
N VAL A 56 -19.72 -30.17 -12.54
CA VAL A 56 -18.65 -29.16 -12.56
C VAL A 56 -18.93 -28.09 -11.53
N ASP A 57 -17.99 -27.90 -10.62
CA ASP A 57 -17.98 -26.87 -9.60
C ASP A 57 -17.21 -25.64 -10.04
N LEU A 58 -17.43 -24.53 -9.33
CA LEU A 58 -16.85 -23.24 -9.64
C LEU A 58 -15.99 -22.72 -8.49
N TRP A 59 -14.75 -22.35 -8.82
CA TRP A 59 -13.89 -21.57 -7.95
C TRP A 59 -13.88 -20.11 -8.40
N PHE A 60 -14.26 -19.20 -7.52
CA PHE A 60 -14.14 -17.76 -7.75
C PHE A 60 -12.97 -17.20 -6.96
N ARG A 61 -12.13 -16.42 -7.63
CA ARG A 61 -11.15 -15.56 -7.00
C ARG A 61 -11.60 -14.12 -7.10
N ASN A 62 -11.76 -13.48 -5.95
CA ASN A 62 -12.24 -12.12 -5.84
C ASN A 62 -11.11 -11.17 -5.42
N ARG A 63 -11.28 -9.91 -5.68
CA ARG A 63 -10.40 -8.85 -5.21
C ARG A 63 -10.69 -8.48 -3.76
N SER A 64 -11.96 -8.37 -3.41
CA SER A 64 -12.43 -8.12 -2.05
C SER A 64 -12.67 -9.42 -1.28
N GLY A 65 -13.12 -9.33 -0.05
CA GLY A 65 -13.48 -10.52 0.74
C GLY A 65 -14.87 -11.05 0.40
N PRO A 66 -15.08 -12.37 0.43
CA PRO A 66 -14.08 -13.41 0.58
C PRO A 66 -13.22 -13.57 -0.69
N ARG A 67 -11.92 -13.75 -0.52
CA ARG A 67 -11.00 -13.84 -1.65
C ARG A 67 -11.15 -15.07 -2.50
N LEU A 68 -11.66 -16.16 -1.93
CA LEU A 68 -11.96 -17.42 -2.60
C LEU A 68 -13.37 -17.85 -2.21
N ARG A 69 -14.14 -18.31 -3.22
CA ARG A 69 -15.39 -19.03 -3.04
C ARG A 69 -15.33 -20.33 -3.82
N LEU A 70 -15.75 -21.41 -3.19
CA LEU A 70 -16.09 -22.66 -3.85
C LEU A 70 -17.61 -22.75 -3.90
N MET A 71 -18.15 -22.90 -5.10
CA MET A 71 -19.56 -23.13 -5.35
C MET A 71 -19.71 -24.55 -5.84
N LEU A 72 -20.20 -25.42 -4.97
CA LEU A 72 -20.52 -26.80 -5.32
C LEU A 72 -21.81 -26.82 -6.14
N ASN A 73 -21.76 -27.50 -7.27
CA ASN A 73 -22.93 -27.74 -8.09
C ASN A 73 -23.77 -28.83 -7.43
N ARG A 74 -24.98 -28.48 -7.00
CA ARG A 74 -25.94 -29.41 -6.39
C ARG A 74 -27.22 -29.48 -7.18
N SER A 75 -27.13 -29.24 -8.50
CA SER A 75 -28.29 -29.49 -9.37
C SER A 75 -28.63 -30.95 -9.42
N GLU A 76 -29.86 -31.27 -9.87
CA GLU A 76 -30.28 -32.65 -10.05
C GLU A 76 -29.27 -33.40 -10.93
N LYS A 77 -28.82 -34.56 -10.46
CA LYS A 77 -27.75 -35.32 -11.12
C LYS A 77 -28.14 -35.70 -12.55
N SER A 78 -27.48 -35.06 -13.49
CA SER A 78 -27.51 -35.45 -14.89
C SER A 78 -26.38 -36.42 -15.20
N ARG A 79 -26.60 -37.36 -16.12
CA ARG A 79 -25.49 -38.21 -16.60
C ARG A 79 -24.45 -37.38 -17.31
N SER A 80 -23.19 -37.58 -16.99
CA SER A 80 -22.06 -36.90 -17.60
C SER A 80 -20.94 -37.91 -17.92
N ILE A 81 -19.94 -37.48 -18.67
CA ILE A 81 -18.69 -38.21 -18.86
C ILE A 81 -17.51 -37.23 -18.75
N ALA A 82 -16.49 -37.65 -18.02
CA ALA A 82 -15.27 -36.85 -17.87
C ALA A 82 -14.08 -37.51 -18.56
N ILE A 83 -13.37 -36.77 -19.37
CA ILE A 83 -12.27 -37.27 -20.21
C ILE A 83 -11.02 -36.44 -19.95
N ARG A 84 -9.91 -37.11 -19.68
CA ARG A 84 -8.57 -36.51 -19.65
C ARG A 84 -7.69 -37.17 -20.71
N LEU A 85 -6.89 -36.36 -21.35
CA LEU A 85 -5.97 -36.83 -22.39
C LEU A 85 -4.53 -36.90 -21.88
N GLU A 86 -3.78 -37.87 -22.37
CA GLU A 86 -2.32 -38.00 -22.21
C GLU A 86 -1.66 -38.16 -23.56
N GLY A 87 -0.87 -37.15 -23.99
CA GLY A 87 -0.09 -37.18 -25.20
C GLY A 87 1.17 -38.05 -25.05
N THR A 88 1.56 -38.71 -26.12
CA THR A 88 2.81 -39.50 -26.24
C THR A 88 3.70 -38.97 -27.35
N VAL A 89 3.14 -38.69 -28.52
CA VAL A 89 3.76 -37.99 -29.62
C VAL A 89 3.50 -36.48 -29.51
N SER A 90 2.31 -36.12 -29.11
CA SER A 90 1.94 -34.75 -28.74
C SER A 90 2.51 -34.36 -27.38
N ASN A 91 2.36 -33.08 -26.98
CA ASN A 91 2.69 -32.67 -25.62
C ASN A 91 1.91 -33.50 -24.58
N ARG A 92 2.54 -33.81 -23.44
CA ARG A 92 2.01 -34.72 -22.42
C ARG A 92 0.58 -34.39 -21.98
N ASP A 93 0.27 -33.12 -21.83
CA ASP A 93 -1.05 -32.67 -21.39
C ASP A 93 -2.06 -32.57 -22.56
N ALA A 94 -1.67 -32.99 -23.76
CA ALA A 94 -2.48 -32.96 -24.98
C ALA A 94 -3.08 -31.60 -25.31
N ILE A 95 -2.39 -30.50 -24.94
CA ILE A 95 -2.85 -29.13 -25.23
C ILE A 95 -3.00 -28.95 -26.71
N GLY A 96 -4.15 -28.50 -27.21
CA GLY A 96 -4.51 -28.39 -28.62
C GLY A 96 -5.31 -29.57 -29.15
N ALA A 97 -5.42 -30.68 -28.40
CA ALA A 97 -6.30 -31.77 -28.78
C ALA A 97 -7.78 -31.39 -28.64
N GLN A 98 -8.62 -32.03 -29.41
CA GLN A 98 -10.07 -31.86 -29.39
C GLN A 98 -10.75 -33.24 -29.23
N VAL A 99 -11.64 -33.32 -28.24
CA VAL A 99 -12.47 -34.50 -27.99
C VAL A 99 -13.85 -34.27 -28.57
N PHE A 100 -14.36 -35.26 -29.29
CA PHE A 100 -15.69 -35.33 -29.83
C PHE A 100 -16.45 -36.43 -29.12
N VAL A 101 -17.66 -36.10 -28.65
CA VAL A 101 -18.59 -37.01 -27.99
C VAL A 101 -19.83 -37.10 -28.89
N GLU A 102 -20.07 -38.30 -29.42
CA GLU A 102 -21.15 -38.57 -30.37
C GLU A 102 -22.20 -39.41 -29.68
N ILE A 103 -23.43 -38.94 -29.66
CA ILE A 103 -24.62 -39.61 -29.13
C ILE A 103 -25.60 -39.79 -30.29
N GLU A 104 -26.14 -40.98 -30.43
CA GLU A 104 -27.11 -41.26 -31.49
C GLU A 104 -28.35 -40.35 -31.36
N GLY A 105 -28.73 -39.72 -32.49
CA GLY A 105 -29.87 -38.81 -32.49
C GLY A 105 -29.62 -37.41 -31.93
N GLN A 106 -28.37 -37.11 -31.51
CA GLN A 106 -28.01 -35.78 -30.98
C GLN A 106 -26.87 -35.12 -31.76
N PRO A 107 -26.78 -33.81 -31.80
CA PRO A 107 -25.60 -33.14 -32.38
C PRO A 107 -24.33 -33.50 -31.59
N PRO A 108 -23.20 -33.73 -32.29
CA PRO A 108 -21.95 -34.07 -31.62
C PRO A 108 -21.47 -32.90 -30.74
N GLN A 109 -21.06 -33.21 -29.51
CA GLN A 109 -20.41 -32.24 -28.61
C GLN A 109 -18.91 -32.27 -28.87
N SER A 110 -18.26 -31.12 -28.72
CA SER A 110 -16.79 -31.06 -28.80
C SER A 110 -16.19 -30.11 -27.76
N ARG A 111 -15.04 -30.48 -27.21
CA ARG A 111 -14.23 -29.62 -26.33
C ARG A 111 -12.74 -29.79 -26.64
N SER A 112 -12.00 -28.69 -26.49
CA SER A 112 -10.56 -28.65 -26.70
C SER A 112 -9.80 -28.54 -25.39
N VAL A 113 -8.65 -29.22 -25.29
CA VAL A 113 -7.71 -29.03 -24.17
C VAL A 113 -6.92 -27.76 -24.41
N ARG A 114 -6.98 -26.83 -23.45
CA ARG A 114 -6.33 -25.52 -23.54
C ARG A 114 -5.26 -25.37 -22.47
N ALA A 115 -4.22 -24.59 -22.75
CA ALA A 115 -3.17 -24.23 -21.78
C ALA A 115 -3.64 -23.20 -20.77
N GLY A 116 -4.52 -22.29 -21.20
CA GLY A 116 -5.23 -21.32 -20.38
C GLY A 116 -6.56 -21.02 -21.04
N ASP A 117 -7.63 -21.04 -20.30
CA ASP A 117 -8.99 -20.95 -20.82
C ASP A 117 -9.75 -19.73 -20.32
N LEU A 118 -9.21 -19.05 -19.28
CA LEU A 118 -9.86 -17.94 -18.62
C LEU A 118 -8.87 -16.82 -18.27
N TYR A 119 -9.41 -15.66 -17.92
CA TYR A 119 -8.58 -14.52 -17.50
C TYR A 119 -7.95 -14.79 -16.13
N LEU A 120 -6.60 -14.78 -16.07
CA LEU A 120 -5.78 -15.03 -14.87
C LEU A 120 -6.07 -16.35 -14.14
N SER A 121 -6.67 -17.32 -14.82
CA SER A 121 -6.94 -18.65 -14.28
C SER A 121 -6.89 -19.72 -15.35
N GLN A 122 -6.83 -20.97 -14.90
CA GLN A 122 -6.90 -22.15 -15.73
C GLN A 122 -7.79 -23.17 -15.03
N SER A 123 -8.75 -23.72 -15.78
CA SER A 123 -9.61 -24.80 -15.34
C SER A 123 -8.88 -26.15 -15.32
N SER A 124 -9.54 -27.14 -14.73
CA SER A 124 -9.09 -28.53 -14.82
C SER A 124 -8.94 -28.98 -16.27
N LYS A 125 -7.94 -29.81 -16.56
CA LYS A 125 -7.79 -30.44 -17.88
C LYS A 125 -8.69 -31.64 -18.10
N TRP A 126 -9.60 -31.91 -17.16
CA TRP A 126 -10.70 -32.83 -17.36
C TRP A 126 -11.78 -32.14 -18.20
N LEU A 127 -12.17 -32.76 -19.30
CA LEU A 127 -13.22 -32.31 -20.19
C LEU A 127 -14.51 -33.00 -19.79
N HIS A 128 -15.50 -32.26 -19.33
CA HIS A 128 -16.81 -32.78 -18.90
C HIS A 128 -17.82 -32.57 -20.00
N PHE A 129 -18.63 -33.60 -20.27
CA PHE A 129 -19.71 -33.56 -21.25
C PHE A 129 -21.00 -34.07 -20.59
N GLY A 130 -22.03 -33.23 -20.60
CA GLY A 130 -23.36 -33.60 -20.14
C GLY A 130 -24.03 -34.52 -21.18
N LEU A 131 -24.68 -35.58 -20.69
CA LEU A 131 -25.32 -36.59 -21.51
C LEU A 131 -26.84 -36.56 -21.24
N VAL A 132 -27.46 -35.42 -21.55
CA VAL A 132 -28.89 -35.21 -21.26
C VAL A 132 -29.76 -35.99 -22.25
N GLY A 133 -30.81 -36.66 -21.72
CA GLY A 133 -31.85 -37.30 -22.52
C GLY A 133 -31.43 -38.60 -23.22
N THR A 134 -30.34 -39.25 -22.78
CA THR A 134 -29.92 -40.54 -23.34
C THR A 134 -29.45 -41.51 -22.29
N ASP A 135 -29.78 -42.80 -22.50
CA ASP A 135 -29.25 -43.93 -21.74
C ASP A 135 -28.13 -44.67 -22.47
N THR A 136 -27.78 -44.25 -23.67
CA THR A 136 -26.74 -44.90 -24.50
C THR A 136 -25.35 -44.33 -24.16
N ASP A 137 -24.37 -45.25 -24.18
CA ASP A 137 -22.97 -44.87 -24.00
C ASP A 137 -22.46 -44.11 -25.25
N PRO A 138 -21.84 -42.92 -25.05
CA PRO A 138 -21.35 -42.09 -26.17
C PRO A 138 -20.14 -42.69 -26.85
N ALA A 139 -20.02 -42.51 -28.17
CA ALA A 139 -18.81 -42.79 -28.90
C ALA A 139 -17.83 -41.63 -28.82
N ILE A 140 -16.56 -41.95 -28.55
CA ILE A 140 -15.50 -40.95 -28.32
C ILE A 140 -14.45 -40.96 -29.42
N LYS A 141 -14.18 -39.80 -30.00
CA LYS A 141 -13.11 -39.53 -30.91
C LYS A 141 -12.21 -38.42 -30.42
N VAL A 142 -10.92 -38.54 -30.63
CA VAL A 142 -9.93 -37.51 -30.27
C VAL A 142 -9.17 -37.11 -31.52
N ARG A 143 -9.15 -35.80 -31.79
CA ARG A 143 -8.22 -35.22 -32.75
C ARG A 143 -7.04 -34.65 -31.98
N TRP A 144 -5.87 -35.27 -32.13
CA TRP A 144 -4.63 -34.85 -31.50
C TRP A 144 -4.03 -33.60 -32.16
N PRO A 145 -3.13 -32.85 -31.48
CA PRO A 145 -2.55 -31.59 -31.99
C PRO A 145 -1.89 -31.75 -33.37
N GLY A 146 -1.29 -32.90 -33.66
CA GLY A 146 -0.71 -33.22 -34.97
C GLY A 146 -1.75 -33.53 -36.06
N GLY A 147 -3.06 -33.40 -35.80
CA GLY A 147 -4.14 -33.64 -36.76
C GLY A 147 -4.60 -35.12 -36.86
N ARG A 148 -3.90 -36.04 -36.24
CA ARG A 148 -4.30 -37.47 -36.20
C ARG A 148 -5.61 -37.63 -35.43
N VAL A 149 -6.54 -38.40 -35.98
CA VAL A 149 -7.80 -38.75 -35.30
C VAL A 149 -7.70 -40.18 -34.80
N GLU A 150 -8.10 -40.39 -33.56
CA GLU A 150 -8.14 -41.69 -32.89
C GLU A 150 -9.50 -41.95 -32.29
N THR A 151 -10.02 -43.16 -32.41
CA THR A 151 -11.33 -43.57 -31.88
C THR A 151 -11.12 -44.44 -30.66
N PHE A 152 -11.85 -44.15 -29.56
CA PHE A 152 -11.79 -44.90 -28.29
C PHE A 152 -13.03 -45.73 -28.04
N GLY A 153 -13.90 -45.87 -29.05
CA GLY A 153 -15.15 -46.63 -28.94
C GLY A 153 -16.23 -45.97 -28.11
N ARG A 154 -17.19 -46.74 -27.65
CA ARG A 154 -18.24 -46.27 -26.72
C ARG A 154 -17.77 -46.41 -25.27
N LEU A 155 -17.87 -45.31 -24.51
CA LEU A 155 -17.46 -45.31 -23.11
C LEU A 155 -18.68 -45.11 -22.19
N ARG A 156 -18.66 -45.84 -21.08
CA ARG A 156 -19.75 -45.85 -20.11
C ARG A 156 -20.11 -44.42 -19.63
N ALA A 157 -21.38 -44.07 -19.77
CA ALA A 157 -21.91 -42.82 -19.22
C ALA A 157 -21.79 -42.81 -17.67
N GLY A 158 -21.47 -41.64 -17.10
CA GLY A 158 -21.14 -41.47 -15.68
C GLY A 158 -19.70 -41.87 -15.32
N GLY A 159 -18.87 -42.24 -16.31
CA GLY A 159 -17.47 -42.63 -16.11
C GLY A 159 -16.47 -41.48 -16.24
N ARG A 160 -15.28 -41.71 -15.68
CA ARG A 160 -14.09 -40.83 -15.84
C ARG A 160 -13.01 -41.66 -16.54
N PHE A 161 -12.48 -41.14 -17.63
CA PHE A 161 -11.56 -41.90 -18.46
C PHE A 161 -10.28 -41.11 -18.78
N LEU A 162 -9.14 -41.79 -18.71
CA LEU A 162 -7.87 -41.34 -19.25
C LEU A 162 -7.65 -41.97 -20.63
N LEU A 163 -7.51 -41.13 -21.66
CA LEU A 163 -7.25 -41.56 -23.04
C LEU A 163 -5.81 -41.21 -23.39
N LYS A 164 -5.01 -42.26 -23.65
CA LYS A 164 -3.61 -42.11 -24.01
C LYS A 164 -3.42 -42.17 -25.52
N GLU A 165 -2.70 -41.20 -26.07
CA GLU A 165 -2.42 -41.12 -27.49
C GLU A 165 -1.78 -42.41 -28.02
N GLY A 166 -2.31 -42.95 -29.13
CA GLY A 166 -1.83 -44.14 -29.78
C GLY A 166 -2.24 -45.48 -29.15
N SER A 167 -3.00 -45.45 -28.04
CA SER A 167 -3.42 -46.66 -27.33
C SER A 167 -4.71 -47.28 -27.87
N GLY A 168 -5.58 -46.49 -28.48
CA GLY A 168 -6.92 -46.92 -28.90
C GLY A 168 -7.82 -47.41 -27.73
N LYS A 169 -7.35 -47.31 -26.51
CA LYS A 169 -8.03 -47.83 -25.31
C LYS A 169 -8.21 -46.75 -24.27
N ALA A 170 -9.42 -46.69 -23.69
CA ALA A 170 -9.72 -45.85 -22.55
C ALA A 170 -9.38 -46.59 -21.24
N LYS A 171 -8.69 -45.90 -20.34
CA LYS A 171 -8.45 -46.40 -18.99
C LYS A 171 -9.45 -45.74 -18.04
N ASP A 172 -10.20 -46.54 -17.30
CA ASP A 172 -11.08 -46.02 -16.23
C ASP A 172 -10.22 -45.31 -15.17
N ALA A 173 -10.50 -44.04 -14.91
CA ALA A 173 -9.88 -43.29 -13.85
C ALA A 173 -10.83 -43.20 -12.68
N HIS A 174 -10.60 -44.06 -11.69
CA HIS A 174 -11.44 -44.14 -10.51
C HIS A 174 -11.62 -42.76 -9.87
N SER A 175 -12.87 -42.37 -9.62
CA SER A 175 -13.15 -41.21 -8.79
C SER A 175 -12.61 -41.49 -7.38
N ARG A 176 -11.99 -40.48 -6.75
CA ARG A 176 -11.81 -40.52 -5.31
C ARG A 176 -13.22 -40.45 -4.68
N ARG A 177 -13.75 -41.56 -4.25
CA ARG A 177 -15.01 -41.62 -3.55
C ARG A 177 -14.88 -41.30 -2.04
N ASP A 178 -13.75 -40.80 -1.61
CA ASP A 178 -13.66 -40.23 -0.28
C ASP A 178 -14.52 -38.97 -0.30
N GLU A 179 -15.67 -39.04 0.36
CA GLU A 179 -16.50 -37.87 0.59
C GLU A 179 -15.63 -36.79 1.18
N VAL A 180 -15.31 -35.76 0.36
CA VAL A 180 -14.70 -34.53 0.88
C VAL A 180 -15.80 -33.87 1.68
N THR A 181 -15.96 -34.28 2.93
CA THR A 181 -16.83 -33.61 3.87
C THR A 181 -16.21 -32.25 4.18
N LEU A 182 -16.64 -31.25 3.43
CA LEU A 182 -16.34 -29.88 3.80
C LEU A 182 -17.15 -29.58 5.06
N SER A 183 -16.52 -29.70 6.23
CA SER A 183 -17.06 -29.11 7.43
C SER A 183 -17.08 -27.60 7.25
N LEU A 184 -18.18 -26.96 7.63
CA LEU A 184 -18.16 -25.51 7.81
C LEU A 184 -16.95 -25.20 8.68
N SER A 185 -16.06 -24.37 8.17
CA SER A 185 -14.90 -23.92 8.93
C SER A 185 -15.41 -23.20 10.17
N ASP A 186 -15.10 -23.75 11.35
CA ASP A 186 -15.27 -23.08 12.64
C ASP A 186 -14.28 -21.90 12.83
N PHE A 187 -13.67 -21.43 11.74
CA PHE A 187 -12.97 -20.16 11.81
C PHE A 187 -14.03 -19.11 12.15
N PRO A 188 -14.01 -18.59 13.37
CA PRO A 188 -14.85 -17.44 13.69
C PRO A 188 -14.54 -16.41 12.62
N ALA A 189 -15.57 -15.84 12.01
CA ALA A 189 -15.39 -14.74 11.07
C ALA A 189 -14.40 -13.79 11.73
N SER A 190 -13.19 -13.70 11.19
CA SER A 190 -12.14 -12.89 11.77
C SER A 190 -12.72 -11.49 11.90
N LYS A 191 -13.04 -11.08 13.13
CA LYS A 191 -13.45 -9.70 13.37
C LYS A 191 -12.32 -8.89 12.80
N LEU A 192 -12.61 -8.11 11.75
CA LEU A 192 -11.63 -7.18 11.21
C LEU A 192 -11.07 -6.41 12.40
N PRO A 193 -9.76 -6.36 12.59
CA PRO A 193 -9.20 -5.62 13.69
C PRO A 193 -9.70 -4.17 13.60
N ALA A 194 -10.13 -3.60 14.71
CA ALA A 194 -10.58 -2.21 14.78
C ALA A 194 -9.47 -1.23 14.34
N THR A 195 -8.22 -1.71 14.34
CA THR A 195 -7.03 -0.92 14.05
C THR A 195 -6.24 -1.56 12.91
N ALA A 196 -5.94 -0.78 11.89
CA ALA A 196 -4.94 -1.16 10.89
C ALA A 196 -3.55 -0.77 11.41
N LYS A 197 -2.74 -1.78 11.71
CA LYS A 197 -1.34 -1.61 12.13
C LYS A 197 -0.41 -1.74 10.94
N ILE A 198 0.45 -0.75 10.76
CA ILE A 198 1.43 -0.69 9.66
C ILE A 198 2.82 -0.48 10.30
N LEU A 199 3.64 -1.51 10.28
CA LEU A 199 5.04 -1.42 10.67
C LEU A 199 5.87 -1.02 9.44
N LEU A 200 6.67 0.04 9.54
CA LEU A 200 7.48 0.50 8.42
C LEU A 200 8.75 -0.35 8.29
N PRO A 201 9.10 -0.83 7.07
CA PRO A 201 10.32 -1.61 6.84
C PRO A 201 11.60 -0.77 6.99
N ALA A 202 11.48 0.54 6.87
CA ALA A 202 12.51 1.52 7.16
C ALA A 202 11.89 2.66 7.96
N ARG A 203 12.57 3.09 9.00
CA ARG A 203 12.16 4.27 9.77
C ARG A 203 12.23 5.51 8.89
N VAL A 204 11.22 6.36 9.00
CA VAL A 204 11.09 7.59 8.23
C VAL A 204 11.02 8.77 9.18
N PRO A 205 11.91 9.76 9.08
CA PRO A 205 11.84 10.94 9.93
C PRO A 205 10.44 11.59 9.87
N LEU A 206 9.88 11.91 11.02
CA LEU A 206 8.69 12.74 11.07
C LEU A 206 9.10 14.14 10.59
N PRO A 207 8.42 14.72 9.59
CA PRO A 207 8.70 16.11 9.22
C PRO A 207 8.47 17.04 10.41
N PRO A 208 9.09 18.22 10.43
CA PRO A 208 8.85 19.21 11.48
C PRO A 208 7.35 19.37 11.74
N CYS A 209 6.92 19.07 12.95
CA CYS A 209 5.53 19.05 13.36
C CYS A 209 5.35 19.95 14.57
N GLU A 210 4.69 21.10 14.39
CA GLU A 210 4.37 22.07 15.44
C GLU A 210 2.97 21.84 15.98
N TYR A 211 2.80 22.11 17.26
CA TYR A 211 1.51 22.12 17.93
C TYR A 211 1.44 23.27 18.93
N LEU A 212 0.25 23.62 19.34
CA LEU A 212 0.01 24.57 20.44
C LEU A 212 -0.22 23.77 21.72
N ASP A 213 0.52 24.11 22.78
CA ASP A 213 0.23 23.56 24.10
C ASP A 213 -1.13 24.11 24.63
N PRO A 214 -1.64 23.62 25.77
CA PRO A 214 -2.90 24.10 26.31
C PRO A 214 -2.94 25.60 26.58
N GLU A 215 -1.81 26.20 26.89
CA GLU A 215 -1.64 27.63 27.18
C GLU A 215 -1.49 28.48 25.90
N GLY A 216 -1.43 27.83 24.71
CA GLY A 216 -1.29 28.48 23.40
C GLY A 216 0.16 28.72 22.97
N GLY A 217 1.13 28.21 23.72
CA GLY A 217 2.54 28.26 23.38
C GLY A 217 2.85 27.33 22.20
N ARG A 218 3.70 27.76 21.28
CA ARG A 218 4.17 26.91 20.18
C ARG A 218 5.22 25.93 20.64
N GLN A 219 4.96 24.66 20.39
CA GLN A 219 5.84 23.54 20.69
C GLN A 219 6.12 22.75 19.42
N GLN A 220 7.24 22.02 19.41
CA GLN A 220 7.59 21.10 18.34
C GLN A 220 7.60 19.66 18.87
N VAL A 221 7.11 18.71 18.06
CA VAL A 221 7.21 17.30 18.39
C VAL A 221 8.66 16.86 18.29
N THR A 222 9.28 16.60 19.43
CA THR A 222 10.64 16.06 19.56
C THR A 222 10.63 14.87 20.51
N CYS A 223 11.43 13.86 20.21
CA CYS A 223 11.48 12.61 20.96
C CYS A 223 12.89 12.38 21.51
N GLU A 224 13.00 12.02 22.80
CA GLU A 224 14.25 11.56 23.44
C GLU A 224 14.17 10.07 23.76
N ARG A 225 13.00 9.48 23.56
CA ARG A 225 12.69 8.06 23.74
C ARG A 225 11.52 7.66 22.87
N ALA A 226 11.19 6.37 22.83
CA ALA A 226 10.01 5.90 22.10
C ALA A 226 8.79 6.73 22.49
N THR A 227 8.07 7.26 21.51
CA THR A 227 6.95 8.18 21.73
C THR A 227 5.76 7.75 20.88
N LEU A 228 4.59 7.63 21.50
CA LEU A 228 3.33 7.50 20.78
C LEU A 228 2.74 8.90 20.58
N LEU A 229 2.69 9.34 19.33
CA LEU A 229 2.01 10.56 18.91
C LEU A 229 0.61 10.19 18.44
N ILE A 230 -0.42 10.69 19.12
CA ILE A 230 -1.85 10.41 18.85
C ILE A 230 -2.51 11.67 18.30
N LEU A 231 -3.14 11.56 17.13
CA LEU A 231 -4.09 12.55 16.62
C LEU A 231 -5.50 12.10 16.99
N TRP A 232 -6.24 12.94 17.69
CA TRP A 232 -7.53 12.58 18.26
C TRP A 232 -8.53 13.74 18.23
N SER A 233 -9.81 13.45 18.45
CA SER A 233 -10.89 14.41 18.58
C SER A 233 -11.72 14.08 19.82
N ALA A 234 -12.17 15.10 20.55
CA ALA A 234 -13.04 14.94 21.71
C ALA A 234 -14.43 14.39 21.33
N THR A 235 -14.85 14.61 20.10
CA THR A 235 -16.14 14.09 19.56
C THR A 235 -16.06 12.65 19.03
N CYS A 236 -14.87 12.04 19.02
CA CYS A 236 -14.65 10.69 18.53
C CYS A 236 -14.70 9.67 19.68
N PRO A 237 -15.72 8.80 19.77
CA PRO A 237 -15.85 7.83 20.87
C PRO A 237 -14.67 6.84 20.95
N ASN A 238 -14.13 6.41 19.80
CA ASN A 238 -12.97 5.51 19.76
C ASN A 238 -11.71 6.20 20.30
N CYS A 239 -11.57 7.50 20.08
CA CYS A 239 -10.43 8.28 20.58
C CYS A 239 -10.48 8.43 22.10
N THR A 240 -11.64 8.74 22.64
CA THR A 240 -11.81 8.89 24.10
C THR A 240 -11.64 7.56 24.82
N ALA A 241 -12.12 6.47 24.24
CA ALA A 241 -11.92 5.12 24.79
C ALA A 241 -10.44 4.72 24.78
N GLU A 242 -9.70 4.97 23.67
CA GLU A 242 -8.27 4.72 23.58
C GLU A 242 -7.48 5.49 24.64
N LEU A 243 -7.72 6.79 24.73
CA LEU A 243 -7.04 7.64 25.70
C LEU A 243 -7.33 7.24 27.14
N ALA A 244 -8.56 6.79 27.45
CA ALA A 244 -8.93 6.29 28.77
C ALA A 244 -8.19 4.98 29.10
N GLU A 245 -8.11 4.02 28.18
CA GLU A 245 -7.35 2.76 28.35
C GLU A 245 -5.86 3.04 28.57
N LEU A 246 -5.26 3.84 27.69
CA LEU A 246 -3.84 4.18 27.81
C LEU A 246 -3.54 4.97 29.10
N SER A 247 -4.47 5.80 29.57
CA SER A 247 -4.33 6.54 30.83
C SER A 247 -4.34 5.60 32.04
N GLN A 248 -5.27 4.63 32.07
CA GLN A 248 -5.33 3.62 33.13
C GLN A 248 -4.03 2.79 33.22
N ARG A 249 -3.37 2.57 32.10
CA ARG A 249 -2.15 1.78 32.01
C ARG A 249 -0.87 2.63 31.82
N SER A 250 -0.95 3.90 32.16
CA SER A 250 0.13 4.87 31.92
C SER A 250 1.45 4.53 32.63
N GLU A 251 1.38 3.89 33.80
CA GLU A 251 2.60 3.45 34.51
C GLU A 251 3.31 2.32 33.79
N GLU A 252 2.57 1.35 33.24
CA GLU A 252 3.12 0.27 32.45
C GLU A 252 3.77 0.80 31.16
N ILE A 253 3.09 1.72 30.48
CA ILE A 253 3.58 2.39 29.28
C ILE A 253 4.87 3.16 29.57
N ARG A 254 4.90 3.90 30.70
CA ARG A 254 6.08 4.64 31.14
C ARG A 254 7.23 3.70 31.53
N ALA A 255 6.93 2.61 32.22
CA ALA A 255 7.92 1.59 32.58
C ALA A 255 8.53 0.91 31.32
N ALA A 256 7.76 0.78 30.25
CA ALA A 256 8.24 0.33 28.95
C ALA A 256 9.06 1.39 28.18
N GLY A 257 9.33 2.56 28.79
CA GLY A 257 10.11 3.64 28.19
C GLY A 257 9.37 4.47 27.15
N ILE A 258 8.04 4.41 27.10
CA ILE A 258 7.22 5.09 26.11
C ILE A 258 6.65 6.39 26.67
N LYS A 259 6.79 7.48 25.91
CA LYS A 259 6.09 8.76 26.13
C LYS A 259 4.83 8.79 25.25
N VAL A 260 3.77 9.42 25.74
CA VAL A 260 2.56 9.68 24.93
C VAL A 260 2.38 11.19 24.76
N ILE A 261 2.15 11.59 23.51
CA ILE A 261 1.79 12.97 23.14
C ILE A 261 0.44 12.89 22.41
N ALA A 262 -0.58 13.54 22.94
CA ALA A 262 -1.93 13.53 22.37
C ALA A 262 -2.25 14.90 21.76
N LEU A 263 -2.40 15.00 20.45
CA LEU A 263 -2.70 16.23 19.74
C LEU A 263 -4.16 16.24 19.26
N CYS A 264 -4.94 17.18 19.78
CA CYS A 264 -6.34 17.36 19.42
C CYS A 264 -6.47 18.05 18.06
N THR A 265 -7.40 17.55 17.23
CA THR A 265 -7.66 18.08 15.88
C THR A 265 -8.87 19.00 15.81
N ASP A 266 -9.63 19.18 16.89
CA ASP A 266 -10.94 19.87 16.88
C ASP A 266 -10.83 21.33 16.47
N ARG A 267 -9.77 22.02 16.85
CA ARG A 267 -9.52 23.42 16.43
C ARG A 267 -9.32 23.60 14.90
N LEU A 268 -9.14 22.51 14.16
CA LEU A 268 -9.04 22.58 12.69
C LEU A 268 -10.41 22.70 12.01
N THR A 269 -11.48 22.29 12.68
CA THR A 269 -12.82 22.13 12.08
C THR A 269 -13.91 22.94 12.81
N GLN A 270 -13.66 23.41 14.03
CA GLN A 270 -14.66 24.10 14.85
C GLN A 270 -14.30 25.56 15.05
N SER A 271 -15.28 26.44 14.83
CA SER A 271 -15.15 27.88 15.03
C SER A 271 -15.28 28.31 16.52
N GLU A 272 -15.81 27.42 17.36
CA GLU A 272 -16.00 27.68 18.78
C GLU A 272 -15.13 26.74 19.62
N GLU A 273 -14.38 27.34 20.54
CA GLU A 273 -13.51 26.63 21.47
C GLU A 273 -14.32 25.90 22.55
N GLN A 274 -14.63 24.62 22.33
CA GLN A 274 -15.01 23.80 23.48
C GLN A 274 -13.73 23.45 24.26
N PRO A 275 -13.70 23.69 25.57
CA PRO A 275 -12.55 23.36 26.40
C PRO A 275 -12.39 21.83 26.42
N VAL A 276 -11.33 21.35 25.74
CA VAL A 276 -10.95 19.97 25.81
C VAL A 276 -10.09 19.78 27.05
N THR A 277 -10.58 19.00 28.00
CA THR A 277 -9.81 18.64 29.19
C THR A 277 -9.32 17.20 29.01
N LEU A 278 -8.03 17.03 28.80
CA LEU A 278 -7.39 15.74 28.92
C LEU A 278 -6.79 15.63 30.32
N PRO A 279 -7.15 14.58 31.07
CA PRO A 279 -6.49 14.35 32.32
C PRO A 279 -5.02 13.98 32.13
N PRO A 280 -4.10 14.43 33.04
CA PRO A 280 -2.77 13.85 33.06
C PRO A 280 -2.89 12.31 33.12
N PRO A 281 -1.99 11.52 32.51
CA PRO A 281 -0.54 11.74 32.58
C PRO A 281 0.14 12.09 31.25
N PHE A 282 -0.60 12.46 30.20
CA PHE A 282 -0.01 12.66 28.87
C PHE A 282 0.34 14.13 28.60
N SER A 283 1.42 14.34 27.84
CA SER A 283 1.63 15.64 27.19
C SER A 283 0.58 15.80 26.10
N TRP A 284 -0.08 16.97 26.04
CA TRP A 284 -1.12 17.19 25.05
C TRP A 284 -1.15 18.62 24.51
N GLY A 285 -1.87 18.83 23.44
CA GLY A 285 -2.04 20.13 22.82
C GLY A 285 -2.91 20.05 21.57
N TYR A 286 -2.87 21.09 20.76
CA TYR A 286 -3.64 21.19 19.52
C TYR A 286 -2.71 21.18 18.32
N ILE A 287 -2.93 20.27 17.39
CA ILE A 287 -2.14 20.24 16.14
C ILE A 287 -2.44 21.48 15.30
N THR A 288 -1.40 22.07 14.68
CA THR A 288 -1.59 23.18 13.74
C THR A 288 -2.07 22.66 12.38
N ALA A 289 -2.77 23.51 11.63
CA ALA A 289 -3.25 23.16 10.29
C ALA A 289 -2.10 22.81 9.33
N SER A 290 -0.97 23.50 9.45
CA SER A 290 0.25 23.23 8.68
C SER A 290 0.82 21.84 8.98
N SER A 291 0.94 21.49 10.27
CA SER A 291 1.45 20.17 10.68
C SER A 291 0.49 19.04 10.28
N MET A 292 -0.81 19.25 10.38
CA MET A 292 -1.81 18.29 9.93
C MET A 292 -1.70 18.02 8.42
N ALA A 293 -1.52 19.09 7.62
CA ALA A 293 -1.34 18.96 6.17
C ALA A 293 -0.04 18.21 5.82
N VAL A 294 1.03 18.45 6.56
CA VAL A 294 2.31 17.73 6.40
C VAL A 294 2.19 16.26 6.76
N ILE A 295 1.52 15.91 7.87
CA ILE A 295 1.27 14.52 8.29
C ILE A 295 0.40 13.79 7.26
N GLN A 296 -0.64 14.43 6.76
CA GLN A 296 -1.49 13.87 5.70
C GLN A 296 -0.68 13.60 4.43
N HIS A 297 0.21 14.53 4.07
CA HIS A 297 1.07 14.36 2.92
C HIS A 297 2.10 13.24 3.11
N LEU A 298 2.63 13.07 4.34
CA LEU A 298 3.49 11.95 4.68
C LEU A 298 2.80 10.60 4.46
N GLN A 299 1.55 10.45 4.90
CA GLN A 299 0.79 9.23 4.63
C GLN A 299 0.59 9.01 3.13
N THR A 300 0.24 10.07 2.39
CA THR A 300 0.12 9.99 0.92
C THR A 300 1.45 9.58 0.27
N ALA A 301 2.57 10.13 0.76
CA ALA A 301 3.89 9.78 0.27
C ALA A 301 4.30 8.33 0.58
N LEU A 302 3.91 7.80 1.73
CA LEU A 302 4.23 6.43 2.12
C LEU A 302 3.35 5.38 1.43
N PHE A 303 2.06 5.66 1.27
CA PHE A 303 1.09 4.67 0.79
C PHE A 303 0.64 4.86 -0.65
N ASP A 304 1.10 5.92 -1.31
CA ASP A 304 0.66 6.30 -2.67
C ASP A 304 -0.87 6.45 -2.79
N GLN A 305 -1.52 6.82 -1.70
CA GLN A 305 -2.97 6.98 -1.62
C GLN A 305 -3.32 8.26 -0.86
N GLY A 306 -4.16 9.09 -1.48
CA GLY A 306 -4.72 10.30 -0.86
C GLY A 306 -5.88 9.98 0.09
N ILE A 307 -5.62 9.20 1.13
CA ILE A 307 -6.66 8.87 2.11
C ILE A 307 -6.71 9.97 3.17
N PRO A 308 -7.87 10.60 3.42
CA PRO A 308 -8.01 11.57 4.50
C PRO A 308 -7.60 10.95 5.85
N PRO A 309 -6.90 11.67 6.71
CA PRO A 309 -6.60 11.19 8.05
C PRO A 309 -7.91 11.07 8.84
N THR A 310 -8.21 9.87 9.28
CA THR A 310 -9.32 9.59 10.21
C THR A 310 -8.74 9.45 11.60
N VAL A 311 -9.36 10.01 12.61
CA VAL A 311 -8.96 9.84 14.00
C VAL A 311 -9.69 8.64 14.63
N PRO A 312 -9.06 7.90 15.57
CA PRO A 312 -7.69 8.08 16.03
C PRO A 312 -6.66 7.63 14.98
N LEU A 313 -5.58 8.40 14.90
CA LEU A 313 -4.42 8.13 14.06
C LEU A 313 -3.16 8.28 14.91
N SER A 314 -2.39 7.23 15.05
CA SER A 314 -1.24 7.25 15.94
C SER A 314 0.04 6.84 15.22
N PHE A 315 1.15 7.44 15.64
CA PHE A 315 2.49 7.18 15.15
C PHE A 315 3.39 6.75 16.31
N LEU A 316 4.00 5.59 16.20
CA LEU A 316 5.06 5.19 17.11
C LEU A 316 6.38 5.72 16.57
N LEU A 317 6.99 6.62 17.32
CA LEU A 317 8.22 7.32 16.97
C LEU A 317 9.41 6.76 17.77
N SER A 318 10.56 6.73 17.14
CA SER A 318 11.85 6.45 17.82
C SER A 318 12.36 7.68 18.59
N ALA A 319 13.44 7.51 19.36
CA ALA A 319 14.13 8.60 20.05
C ALA A 319 14.64 9.70 19.08
N GLU A 320 14.91 9.34 17.83
CA GLU A 320 15.33 10.24 16.77
C GLU A 320 14.17 10.91 16.03
N THR A 321 12.95 10.80 16.59
CA THR A 321 11.71 11.32 15.99
C THR A 321 11.42 10.71 14.61
N GLU A 322 11.67 9.42 14.46
CA GLU A 322 11.40 8.67 13.23
C GLU A 322 10.17 7.76 13.39
N VAL A 323 9.29 7.79 12.41
CA VAL A 323 8.10 6.93 12.35
C VAL A 323 8.53 5.48 12.12
N ALA A 324 8.17 4.61 13.05
CA ALA A 324 8.41 3.17 12.98
C ALA A 324 7.12 2.38 12.73
N ALA A 325 5.99 2.85 13.31
CA ALA A 325 4.69 2.25 13.09
C ALA A 325 3.62 3.33 12.96
N ILE A 326 2.56 2.99 12.24
CA ILE A 326 1.35 3.81 12.06
C ILE A 326 0.14 2.96 12.44
N TYR A 327 -0.71 3.50 13.29
CA TYR A 327 -1.96 2.88 13.70
C TYR A 327 -3.13 3.73 13.19
N ARG A 328 -4.02 3.12 12.43
CA ARG A 328 -5.26 3.72 11.96
C ARG A 328 -6.42 3.05 12.68
N GLY A 329 -6.95 3.72 13.67
CA GLY A 329 -7.85 3.20 14.67
C GLY A 329 -7.17 3.09 16.06
N PRO A 330 -7.93 2.76 17.11
CA PRO A 330 -7.44 2.74 18.50
C PRO A 330 -6.36 1.67 18.70
N VAL A 331 -5.27 2.02 19.39
CA VAL A 331 -4.20 1.09 19.77
C VAL A 331 -4.22 0.83 21.27
N GLY A 332 -4.34 -0.45 21.65
CA GLY A 332 -4.27 -0.85 23.07
C GLY A 332 -2.84 -0.88 23.61
N ALA A 333 -2.71 -0.74 24.93
CA ALA A 333 -1.42 -0.67 25.62
C ALA A 333 -0.54 -1.90 25.37
N ASP A 334 -1.10 -3.13 25.34
CA ASP A 334 -0.32 -4.35 25.06
C ASP A 334 0.32 -4.33 23.67
N THR A 335 -0.44 -3.90 22.67
CA THR A 335 0.08 -3.76 21.30
C THR A 335 1.17 -2.72 21.23
N LEU A 336 0.95 -1.57 21.89
CA LEU A 336 1.92 -0.48 21.94
C LEU A 336 3.24 -0.92 22.60
N ILE A 337 3.17 -1.57 23.76
CA ILE A 337 4.34 -2.04 24.49
C ILE A 337 5.11 -3.09 23.68
N ALA A 338 4.39 -4.05 23.10
CA ALA A 338 5.00 -5.07 22.23
C ALA A 338 5.69 -4.47 21.01
N ASP A 339 5.06 -3.49 20.36
CA ASP A 339 5.61 -2.84 19.19
C ASP A 339 6.81 -1.93 19.55
N ALA A 340 6.78 -1.24 20.70
CA ALA A 340 7.91 -0.44 21.19
C ALA A 340 9.12 -1.30 21.50
N ALA A 341 8.92 -2.50 22.08
CA ALA A 341 10.01 -3.46 22.29
C ALA A 341 10.68 -3.89 20.97
N LEU A 342 9.94 -3.92 19.86
CA LEU A 342 10.49 -4.17 18.53
C LEU A 342 11.39 -3.04 18.04
N LEU A 343 11.22 -1.82 18.54
CA LEU A 343 12.07 -0.68 18.17
C LEU A 343 13.49 -0.81 18.75
N ALA A 344 13.63 -1.51 19.88
CA ALA A 344 14.92 -1.74 20.51
C ALA A 344 15.78 -2.78 19.75
N ASP A 345 15.13 -3.73 19.06
CA ASP A 345 15.78 -4.82 18.30
C ASP A 345 15.60 -4.60 16.77
N PHE A 346 16.00 -3.42 16.31
CA PHE A 346 15.85 -3.03 14.90
C PHE A 346 16.94 -3.68 14.02
N SER A 347 16.74 -4.94 13.63
CA SER A 347 17.41 -5.49 12.44
C SER A 347 16.43 -5.50 11.26
N PRO A 348 16.82 -5.02 10.07
CA PRO A 348 15.94 -5.00 8.90
C PRO A 348 15.36 -6.36 8.52
N GLY A 349 16.07 -7.46 8.81
CA GLY A 349 15.60 -8.82 8.59
C GLY A 349 14.45 -9.23 9.53
N ASN A 350 14.60 -8.96 10.82
CA ASN A 350 13.61 -9.32 11.85
C ASN A 350 12.29 -8.54 11.68
N LEU A 351 12.37 -7.27 11.28
CA LEU A 351 11.18 -6.47 11.01
C LEU A 351 10.40 -7.00 9.83
N ARG A 352 11.06 -7.40 8.75
CA ARG A 352 10.41 -7.96 7.58
C ARG A 352 9.56 -9.19 7.94
N ASP A 353 10.12 -10.11 8.70
CA ASP A 353 9.44 -11.36 9.07
C ASP A 353 8.25 -11.12 10.01
N ARG A 354 8.29 -10.04 10.79
CA ARG A 354 7.22 -9.63 11.71
C ARG A 354 6.13 -8.79 11.04
N GLN A 355 6.45 -8.09 9.95
CA GLN A 355 5.49 -7.29 9.18
C GLN A 355 4.58 -8.16 8.31
N LEU A 356 5.05 -9.32 7.89
CA LEU A 356 4.32 -10.17 6.98
C LEU A 356 3.39 -11.09 7.76
N PRO A 357 2.09 -11.08 7.45
CA PRO A 357 1.12 -11.90 8.17
C PRO A 357 1.31 -13.41 7.94
N TYR A 358 2.11 -13.78 6.95
CA TYR A 358 2.34 -15.16 6.56
C TYR A 358 3.83 -15.47 6.46
N LYS A 359 4.26 -16.58 7.04
CA LYS A 359 5.61 -17.11 6.87
C LYS A 359 5.77 -17.59 5.43
N GLY A 360 6.90 -17.28 4.78
CA GLY A 360 7.15 -17.75 3.42
C GLY A 360 8.41 -17.12 2.80
N ARG A 361 8.71 -17.53 1.55
CA ARG A 361 9.75 -16.91 0.75
C ARG A 361 9.17 -15.71 -0.02
N TRP A 362 9.74 -14.55 0.22
CA TRP A 362 9.34 -13.32 -0.46
C TRP A 362 10.42 -12.95 -1.47
N PHE A 363 10.03 -12.79 -2.74
CA PHE A 363 10.97 -12.51 -3.84
C PHE A 363 11.35 -11.04 -3.95
N THR A 364 10.58 -10.14 -3.32
CA THR A 364 10.87 -8.71 -3.33
C THR A 364 11.70 -8.33 -2.11
N ARG A 365 12.76 -7.56 -2.33
CA ARG A 365 13.50 -6.93 -1.24
C ARG A 365 12.76 -5.66 -0.79
N PRO A 366 12.62 -5.40 0.52
CA PRO A 366 12.12 -4.12 0.99
C PRO A 366 13.05 -3.02 0.51
N ALA A 367 12.48 -1.83 0.26
CA ALA A 367 13.28 -0.66 -0.07
C ALA A 367 14.26 -0.35 1.07
N THR A 368 15.47 0.06 0.72
CA THR A 368 16.43 0.54 1.71
C THR A 368 15.98 1.87 2.30
N ARG A 369 16.49 2.22 3.48
CA ARG A 369 16.16 3.50 4.11
C ARG A 369 16.46 4.68 3.17
N GLY A 370 17.61 4.68 2.49
CA GLY A 370 17.97 5.72 1.52
C GLY A 370 16.94 5.85 0.39
N GLN A 371 16.51 4.73 -0.19
CA GLN A 371 15.46 4.74 -1.23
C GLN A 371 14.13 5.28 -0.73
N VAL A 372 13.73 4.94 0.50
CA VAL A 372 12.49 5.46 1.09
C VAL A 372 12.58 6.96 1.31
N LEU A 373 13.69 7.47 1.87
CA LEU A 373 13.91 8.89 2.11
C LEU A 373 13.93 9.68 0.80
N GLU A 374 14.55 9.14 -0.25
CA GLU A 374 14.59 9.75 -1.58
C GLU A 374 13.17 9.89 -2.15
N ILE A 375 12.38 8.80 -2.15
CA ILE A 375 11.00 8.81 -2.65
C ILE A 375 10.13 9.79 -1.87
N VAL A 376 10.21 9.76 -0.54
CA VAL A 376 9.43 10.65 0.32
C VAL A 376 9.86 12.11 0.09
N GLY A 377 11.15 12.39 0.09
CA GLY A 377 11.68 13.74 -0.16
C GLY A 377 11.24 14.33 -1.50
N GLN A 378 11.28 13.52 -2.58
CA GLN A 378 10.80 13.94 -3.90
C GLN A 378 9.30 14.26 -3.90
N ARG A 379 8.48 13.46 -3.20
CA ARG A 379 7.04 13.70 -3.11
C ARG A 379 6.68 14.96 -2.32
N PHE A 380 7.53 15.37 -1.39
CA PHE A 380 7.35 16.61 -0.64
C PHE A 380 7.77 17.87 -1.41
N GLN A 381 8.63 17.76 -2.41
CA GLN A 381 9.32 18.89 -3.04
C GLN A 381 8.39 19.99 -3.55
N SER A 382 7.27 19.65 -4.18
CA SER A 382 6.35 20.63 -4.78
C SER A 382 5.46 21.35 -3.77
N ARG A 383 5.06 20.66 -2.71
CA ARG A 383 4.05 21.17 -1.77
C ARG A 383 4.63 21.63 -0.44
N PHE A 384 5.69 20.97 0.01
CA PHE A 384 6.34 21.23 1.29
C PHE A 384 7.86 21.21 1.14
N PRO A 385 8.44 22.21 0.48
CA PRO A 385 9.87 22.22 0.15
C PRO A 385 10.77 22.18 1.40
N GLU A 386 10.37 22.80 2.52
CA GLU A 386 11.11 22.72 3.79
C GLU A 386 11.21 21.27 4.30
N ALA A 387 10.11 20.53 4.25
CA ALA A 387 10.11 19.10 4.62
C ALA A 387 10.91 18.24 3.63
N SER A 388 10.88 18.56 2.33
CA SER A 388 11.75 17.92 1.34
C SER A 388 13.23 18.07 1.67
N LEU A 389 13.65 19.28 2.06
CA LEU A 389 15.03 19.55 2.49
C LEU A 389 15.39 18.79 3.78
N HIS A 390 14.44 18.60 4.69
CA HIS A 390 14.64 17.78 5.89
C HIS A 390 15.01 16.32 5.51
N TYR A 391 14.29 15.70 4.55
CA TYR A 391 14.62 14.37 4.07
C TYR A 391 15.96 14.31 3.36
N LEU A 392 16.29 15.31 2.56
CA LEU A 392 17.58 15.42 1.88
C LEU A 392 18.74 15.53 2.88
N ALA A 393 18.57 16.31 3.96
CA ALA A 393 19.55 16.41 5.04
C ALA A 393 19.74 15.06 5.74
N LYS A 394 18.63 14.35 6.04
CA LYS A 394 18.69 13.02 6.65
C LYS A 394 19.32 11.97 5.74
N MET A 395 19.18 12.09 4.42
CA MET A 395 19.93 11.25 3.48
C MET A 395 21.44 11.54 3.57
N ALA A 396 21.84 12.80 3.57
CA ALA A 396 23.25 13.19 3.66
C ALA A 396 23.91 12.75 4.96
N GLU A 397 23.19 12.78 6.09
CA GLU A 397 23.68 12.29 7.39
C GLU A 397 24.01 10.79 7.38
N ASN A 398 23.32 9.98 6.56
CA ASN A 398 23.47 8.54 6.50
C ASN A 398 24.46 8.06 5.42
N GLU A 399 25.00 8.96 4.62
CA GLU A 399 25.92 8.64 3.53
C GLU A 399 27.36 9.09 3.85
N THR A 400 28.29 8.53 3.11
CA THR A 400 29.72 8.83 3.25
C THR A 400 30.36 9.09 1.88
N GLY A 401 31.58 9.63 1.86
CA GLY A 401 32.35 9.81 0.64
C GLY A 401 31.70 10.75 -0.38
N SER A 402 31.85 10.44 -1.67
CA SER A 402 31.38 11.28 -2.77
C SER A 402 29.86 11.45 -2.80
N ARG A 403 29.12 10.44 -2.35
CA ARG A 403 27.65 10.50 -2.29
C ARG A 403 27.18 11.54 -1.28
N ARG A 404 27.80 11.58 -0.10
CA ARG A 404 27.50 12.60 0.91
C ARG A 404 27.76 14.01 0.38
N ILE A 405 28.92 14.22 -0.22
CA ILE A 405 29.30 15.53 -0.79
C ILE A 405 28.29 15.99 -1.83
N ALA A 406 27.82 15.09 -2.71
CA ALA A 406 26.82 15.40 -3.70
C ALA A 406 25.48 15.81 -3.07
N LEU A 407 25.00 15.09 -2.04
CA LEU A 407 23.75 15.40 -1.32
C LEU A 407 23.85 16.72 -0.54
N GLU A 408 24.99 17.00 0.08
CA GLU A 408 25.24 18.26 0.80
C GLU A 408 25.28 19.44 -0.18
N SER A 409 25.89 19.27 -1.35
CA SER A 409 25.87 20.28 -2.42
C SER A 409 24.44 20.55 -2.92
N GLU A 410 23.66 19.50 -3.16
CA GLU A 410 22.26 19.60 -3.54
C GLU A 410 21.42 20.30 -2.47
N LEU A 411 21.65 19.96 -1.19
CA LEU A 411 21.00 20.60 -0.06
C LEU A 411 21.30 22.09 0.02
N GLY A 412 22.55 22.48 -0.16
CA GLY A 412 22.97 23.89 -0.22
C GLY A 412 22.27 24.65 -1.34
N GLN A 413 22.26 24.10 -2.56
CA GLN A 413 21.63 24.71 -3.72
C GLN A 413 20.12 24.86 -3.56
N LYS A 414 19.43 23.81 -3.13
CA LYS A 414 17.97 23.84 -2.91
C LYS A 414 17.59 24.78 -1.76
N SER A 415 18.37 24.82 -0.69
CA SER A 415 18.17 25.76 0.41
C SER A 415 18.30 27.20 -0.05
N TYR A 416 19.27 27.51 -0.89
CA TYR A 416 19.43 28.86 -1.48
C TYR A 416 18.20 29.26 -2.30
N LEU A 417 17.72 28.39 -3.18
CA LEU A 417 16.54 28.67 -4.00
C LEU A 417 15.29 28.91 -3.13
N LEU A 418 15.11 28.10 -2.09
CA LEU A 418 14.00 28.25 -1.17
C LEU A 418 14.12 29.55 -0.34
N ALA A 419 15.32 29.90 0.09
CA ALA A 419 15.56 31.16 0.81
C ALA A 419 15.09 32.38 0.01
N ARG A 420 15.40 32.42 -1.29
CA ARG A 420 14.94 33.48 -2.19
C ARG A 420 13.42 33.54 -2.28
N GLN A 421 12.76 32.38 -2.49
CA GLN A 421 11.30 32.30 -2.58
C GLN A 421 10.62 32.77 -1.27
N LEU A 422 11.17 32.38 -0.12
CA LEU A 422 10.65 32.77 1.19
C LEU A 422 10.82 34.27 1.45
N PHE A 423 11.94 34.84 0.99
CA PHE A 423 12.15 36.28 1.10
C PHE A 423 11.19 37.08 0.22
N GLU A 424 10.95 36.67 -1.02
CA GLU A 424 9.92 37.22 -1.90
C GLU A 424 8.52 37.12 -1.30
N ALA A 425 8.23 36.01 -0.58
CA ALA A 425 7.00 35.80 0.18
C ALA A 425 6.93 36.60 1.50
N LYS A 426 7.94 37.43 1.82
CA LYS A 426 8.07 38.21 3.05
C LYS A 426 8.23 37.40 4.33
N GLU A 427 8.67 36.15 4.22
CA GLU A 427 8.99 35.25 5.33
C GLU A 427 10.48 35.32 5.71
N ALA A 428 10.96 36.53 6.06
CA ALA A 428 12.37 36.83 6.27
C ALA A 428 13.07 35.91 7.29
N GLY A 429 12.40 35.54 8.39
CA GLY A 429 12.97 34.65 9.40
C GLY A 429 13.25 33.23 8.86
N LYS A 430 12.36 32.68 8.07
CA LYS A 430 12.57 31.39 7.41
C LYS A 430 13.62 31.51 6.30
N ALA A 431 13.56 32.58 5.52
CA ALA A 431 14.56 32.85 4.48
C ALA A 431 15.98 32.90 5.07
N GLU A 432 16.18 33.56 6.21
CA GLU A 432 17.44 33.62 6.92
C GLU A 432 17.98 32.24 7.28
N HIS A 433 17.11 31.38 7.85
CA HIS A 433 17.48 30.00 8.17
C HIS A 433 18.05 29.28 6.94
N HIS A 434 17.35 29.35 5.81
CA HIS A 434 17.76 28.67 4.60
C HIS A 434 18.99 29.30 3.92
N TYR A 435 19.21 30.62 4.00
CA TYR A 435 20.46 31.23 3.59
C TYR A 435 21.66 30.74 4.42
N ARG A 436 21.49 30.60 5.74
CA ARG A 436 22.53 30.02 6.62
C ARG A 436 22.83 28.57 6.29
N VAL A 437 21.82 27.77 6.01
CA VAL A 437 21.99 26.38 5.55
C VAL A 437 22.75 26.35 4.21
N ALA A 438 22.38 27.20 3.26
CA ALA A 438 23.03 27.27 1.97
C ALA A 438 24.52 27.64 2.09
N LEU A 439 24.87 28.64 2.92
CA LEU A 439 26.25 29.03 3.17
C LEU A 439 27.06 27.96 3.90
N ARG A 440 26.44 27.15 4.74
CA ARG A 440 27.11 26.01 5.40
C ARG A 440 27.66 25.01 4.38
N PHE A 441 26.92 24.75 3.30
CA PHE A 441 27.30 23.78 2.27
C PHE A 441 27.96 24.39 1.03
N ALA A 442 27.85 25.68 0.84
CA ALA A 442 28.45 26.42 -0.26
C ALA A 442 29.06 27.75 0.23
N PRO A 443 30.04 27.74 1.15
CA PRO A 443 30.57 28.94 1.77
C PRO A 443 31.35 29.84 0.77
N ALA A 444 31.82 29.29 -0.32
CA ALA A 444 32.54 30.01 -1.37
C ALA A 444 31.64 30.50 -2.53
N ASN A 445 30.33 30.60 -2.29
CA ASN A 445 29.39 31.08 -3.32
C ASN A 445 29.05 32.58 -3.08
N ALA A 446 29.66 33.47 -3.85
CA ALA A 446 29.47 34.93 -3.72
C ALA A 446 27.99 35.35 -3.90
N ALA A 447 27.21 34.66 -4.76
CA ALA A 447 25.81 35.00 -5.00
C ALA A 447 24.95 34.79 -3.74
N ILE A 448 25.19 33.73 -2.97
CA ILE A 448 24.46 33.46 -1.70
C ILE A 448 24.75 34.58 -0.70
N HIS A 449 26.01 35.00 -0.56
CA HIS A 449 26.41 36.12 0.31
C HIS A 449 25.74 37.43 -0.11
N ILE A 450 25.66 37.72 -1.41
CA ILE A 450 25.04 38.95 -1.94
C ILE A 450 23.53 38.95 -1.61
N ASP A 451 22.83 37.90 -1.95
CA ASP A 451 21.37 37.81 -1.75
C ASP A 451 21.01 37.81 -0.26
N PHE A 452 21.79 37.09 0.56
CA PHE A 452 21.61 37.12 2.00
C PHE A 452 21.90 38.49 2.60
N GLY A 453 22.95 39.17 2.16
CA GLY A 453 23.26 40.54 2.55
C GLY A 453 22.14 41.50 2.14
N ALA A 454 21.58 41.39 0.95
CA ALA A 454 20.47 42.20 0.48
C ALA A 454 19.21 41.98 1.31
N MET A 455 18.89 40.72 1.66
CA MET A 455 17.81 40.39 2.55
C MET A 455 17.99 41.03 3.95
N LEU A 456 19.18 40.89 4.55
CA LEU A 456 19.48 41.45 5.86
C LEU A 456 19.38 42.99 5.85
N ALA A 457 19.87 43.64 4.78
CA ALA A 457 19.73 45.08 4.62
C ALA A 457 18.26 45.50 4.48
N GLY A 458 17.45 44.72 3.75
CA GLY A 458 16.02 44.98 3.58
C GLY A 458 15.20 44.93 4.88
N ILE A 459 15.68 44.17 5.88
CA ILE A 459 15.06 44.09 7.22
C ILE A 459 15.76 44.98 8.26
N GLY A 460 16.67 45.89 7.82
CA GLY A 460 17.34 46.87 8.69
C GLY A 460 18.57 46.35 9.44
N ARG A 461 19.01 45.08 9.23
CA ARG A 461 20.19 44.49 9.89
C ARG A 461 21.48 44.82 9.12
N LEU A 462 21.77 46.11 8.99
CA LEU A 462 22.83 46.64 8.13
C LEU A 462 24.26 46.17 8.50
N ALA A 463 24.56 46.02 9.79
CA ALA A 463 25.85 45.50 10.24
C ALA A 463 26.14 44.07 9.79
N GLU A 464 25.12 43.25 9.78
CA GLU A 464 25.24 41.85 9.31
C GLU A 464 25.25 41.79 7.78
N ALA A 465 24.45 42.63 7.12
CA ALA A 465 24.45 42.77 5.67
C ALA A 465 25.89 43.17 5.16
N LYS A 466 26.54 44.13 5.82
CA LYS A 466 27.91 44.52 5.53
C LYS A 466 28.87 43.35 5.56
N LYS A 467 28.80 42.47 6.60
CA LYS A 467 29.65 41.27 6.70
C LYS A 467 29.40 40.28 5.54
N GLN A 468 28.15 40.14 5.10
CA GLN A 468 27.86 39.28 3.97
C GLN A 468 28.42 39.85 2.65
N PHE A 469 28.31 41.16 2.42
CA PHE A 469 28.90 41.80 1.22
C PHE A 469 30.43 41.73 1.23
N GLU A 470 31.06 41.91 2.39
CA GLU A 470 32.51 41.71 2.55
C GLU A 470 32.92 40.27 2.23
N GLY A 471 32.13 39.27 2.69
CA GLY A 471 32.34 37.88 2.33
C GLY A 471 32.21 37.61 0.83
N ALA A 472 31.21 38.19 0.17
CA ALA A 472 31.05 38.09 -1.27
C ALA A 472 32.27 38.68 -2.05
N ILE A 473 32.80 39.82 -1.60
CA ILE A 473 33.98 40.50 -2.24
C ILE A 473 35.26 39.69 -1.98
N ALA A 474 35.40 39.04 -0.83
CA ALA A 474 36.53 38.16 -0.55
C ALA A 474 36.58 36.96 -1.51
N ILE A 475 35.40 36.45 -1.93
CA ILE A 475 35.28 35.36 -2.88
C ILE A 475 35.48 35.83 -4.33
N ASP A 476 34.78 36.89 -4.69
CA ASP A 476 34.84 37.53 -6.02
C ASP A 476 35.14 39.02 -5.89
N PRO A 477 36.44 39.41 -5.89
CA PRO A 477 36.87 40.80 -5.76
C PRO A 477 36.37 41.73 -6.87
N GLN A 478 35.98 41.22 -8.03
CA GLN A 478 35.51 42.03 -9.15
C GLN A 478 33.98 42.17 -9.19
N ASN A 479 33.27 41.63 -8.24
CA ASN A 479 31.80 41.65 -8.20
C ASN A 479 31.27 43.08 -7.97
N ALA A 480 30.81 43.72 -9.03
CA ALA A 480 30.33 45.08 -8.99
C ALA A 480 29.11 45.28 -8.07
N LEU A 481 28.21 44.27 -8.03
CA LEU A 481 27.00 44.34 -7.20
C LEU A 481 27.33 44.24 -5.71
N ALA A 482 28.23 43.36 -5.32
CA ALA A 482 28.71 43.24 -3.96
C ALA A 482 29.35 44.51 -3.44
N ARG A 483 30.24 45.14 -4.27
CA ARG A 483 30.88 46.43 -3.94
C ARG A 483 29.84 47.54 -3.78
N LYS A 484 28.91 47.67 -4.73
CA LYS A 484 27.84 48.68 -4.67
C LYS A 484 27.01 48.53 -3.39
N ASN A 485 26.59 47.33 -3.08
CA ASN A 485 25.78 47.06 -1.90
C ASN A 485 26.53 47.27 -0.58
N LEU A 486 27.85 46.97 -0.56
CA LEU A 486 28.70 47.26 0.59
C LEU A 486 28.82 48.77 0.85
N GLU A 487 29.05 49.58 -0.17
CA GLU A 487 29.15 51.06 -0.02
C GLU A 487 27.80 51.64 0.44
N LEU A 488 26.69 51.13 -0.10
CA LEU A 488 25.36 51.56 0.36
C LEU A 488 25.13 51.19 1.83
N ALA A 489 25.47 49.98 2.25
CA ALA A 489 25.34 49.55 3.62
C ALA A 489 26.21 50.36 4.59
N LYS A 490 27.43 50.72 4.20
CA LYS A 490 28.30 51.59 4.98
C LYS A 490 27.73 53.02 5.13
N ALA A 491 27.21 53.58 4.04
CA ALA A 491 26.60 54.90 4.06
C ALA A 491 25.38 54.98 4.99
N LEU A 492 24.52 53.92 5.00
CA LEU A 492 23.37 53.84 5.87
C LEU A 492 23.72 53.56 7.34
N LEU A 493 24.85 52.92 7.63
CA LEU A 493 25.36 52.72 8.99
C LEU A 493 25.99 53.96 9.60
N ALA A 494 26.40 54.95 8.76
CA ALA A 494 27.01 56.19 9.19
C ALA A 494 25.98 57.33 9.48
N GLN A 495 24.74 57.12 9.09
CA GLN A 495 23.59 57.98 9.41
C GLN A 495 22.97 57.58 10.74
#